data_dff42fb66c98c73d922715fa303d70d8
#
_entry.id   dff42fb66c98c73d922715fa303d70d8
#
_cell.length_a   1.000
_cell.length_b   1.000
_cell.length_c   1.000
_cell.angle_alpha   90.00
_cell.angle_beta   90.00
_cell.angle_gamma   90.00
#
_symmetry.space_group_name_H-M   'P 1'
#
loop_
_entity.id
_entity.type
_entity.pdbx_description
1 polymer ?
#
loop_
_entity_poly.entity_id
_entity_poly.type
_entity_poly.pdbx_seq_one_letter_code
_entity_poly.pdbx_strand_id
1 'polypeptide(L)'
;MPVSLAQAKLNATDHVDVNVINEFAKNNFLLQNLTFDDVVSGAGNGATLSYGYTRQVTQRSAAFRAINSEYTPTEVTKQRYSVDLKPLGGSFQIDRVLNRVARAAETALQMTNVIAAASAKFNDEVINGDTAVDANGFDGLSKSLTGSVTEYGAGVSTDWRGSALGDNAGKSNDALDALDEWLALLAGNPDAIMGNKDGLARVRSLARRAGYYERATTAFGTQIETYRGIALVDLGEKAGSSDLVVPSTNKTVATVAGVYTDLYAVRFGLDAFHGVSMGDGSPLVNSWLPDFSTAGAVKTGEAELGPVATVLKATKAAGVFRNIRVR
;
A
#
# COMPACT_ATOMS: atom_id res chain seq x y z
N MET A 1 27.18 1.47 -0.67
CA MET A 1 28.51 0.92 -0.33
C MET A 1 28.70 -0.36 -1.13
N PRO A 2 29.88 -0.64 -1.68
CA PRO A 2 30.13 -1.90 -2.37
C PRO A 2 30.01 -3.09 -1.41
N VAL A 3 29.59 -4.25 -1.94
CA VAL A 3 29.51 -5.50 -1.18
C VAL A 3 30.88 -5.84 -0.58
N SER A 4 30.94 -6.11 0.70
CA SER A 4 32.20 -6.42 1.39
C SER A 4 32.69 -7.85 1.05
N LEU A 5 34.03 -8.05 1.11
CA LEU A 5 34.62 -9.37 0.89
C LEU A 5 34.08 -10.41 1.90
N ALA A 6 33.73 -10.01 3.13
CA ALA A 6 33.18 -10.88 4.13
C ALA A 6 31.78 -11.41 3.72
N GLN A 7 30.93 -10.57 3.18
CA GLN A 7 29.60 -10.96 2.67
C GLN A 7 29.68 -11.84 1.42
N ALA A 8 30.62 -11.52 0.51
CA ALA A 8 30.82 -12.36 -0.68
C ALA A 8 31.35 -13.75 -0.32
N LYS A 9 32.16 -13.89 0.74
CA LYS A 9 32.65 -15.17 1.24
C LYS A 9 31.55 -16.03 1.84
N LEU A 10 30.59 -15.45 2.54
CA LEU A 10 29.45 -16.18 3.08
C LEU A 10 28.64 -16.85 1.97
N ASN A 11 28.46 -16.19 0.85
CA ASN A 11 27.72 -16.73 -0.30
C ASN A 11 28.53 -17.77 -1.13
N ALA A 12 29.86 -17.81 -0.97
CA ALA A 12 30.73 -18.70 -1.72
C ALA A 12 31.05 -20.03 -1.02
N THR A 13 30.79 -20.14 0.28
CA THR A 13 31.24 -21.25 1.13
C THR A 13 30.20 -22.36 1.29
N ASP A 14 28.91 -22.04 1.16
CA ASP A 14 27.83 -23.02 1.31
C ASP A 14 27.26 -23.45 -0.04
N HIS A 15 27.65 -24.64 -0.50
CA HIS A 15 27.05 -25.33 -1.63
C HIS A 15 25.60 -25.79 -1.38
N VAL A 16 25.04 -25.56 -0.19
CA VAL A 16 23.77 -26.13 0.26
C VAL A 16 22.63 -25.10 0.20
N ASP A 17 22.88 -23.81 0.23
CA ASP A 17 21.81 -22.80 0.18
C ASP A 17 22.08 -21.72 -0.85
N VAL A 18 21.82 -22.04 -2.12
CA VAL A 18 21.63 -21.04 -3.18
C VAL A 18 20.35 -20.20 -2.93
N ASN A 19 19.52 -20.63 -2.00
CA ASN A 19 18.39 -19.88 -1.49
C ASN A 19 18.78 -19.16 -0.19
N VAL A 20 19.51 -18.07 -0.31
CA VAL A 20 19.51 -17.08 0.75
C VAL A 20 18.04 -16.71 0.95
N ILE A 21 17.46 -17.16 2.05
CA ILE A 21 16.10 -16.77 2.43
C ILE A 21 16.14 -15.26 2.54
N ASN A 22 15.61 -14.61 1.53
CA ASN A 22 15.53 -13.16 1.52
C ASN A 22 14.41 -12.76 2.49
N GLU A 23 14.78 -12.58 3.77
CA GLU A 23 13.85 -12.12 4.81
C GLU A 23 13.17 -10.80 4.42
N PHE A 24 13.78 -10.04 3.50
CA PHE A 24 13.24 -8.80 2.93
C PHE A 24 12.41 -9.03 1.67
N ALA A 25 12.33 -10.25 1.13
CA ALA A 25 11.45 -10.56 0.00
C ALA A 25 10.00 -10.58 0.48
N LYS A 26 9.38 -9.40 0.46
CA LYS A 26 8.04 -9.19 0.98
C LYS A 26 7.01 -9.34 -0.14
N ASN A 27 5.92 -10.04 0.18
CA ASN A 27 4.83 -10.20 -0.77
C ASN A 27 4.20 -8.82 -1.04
N ASN A 28 4.29 -8.36 -2.27
CA ASN A 28 3.79 -7.05 -2.67
C ASN A 28 2.38 -7.15 -3.24
N PHE A 29 1.42 -7.31 -2.34
CA PHE A 29 0.00 -7.37 -2.71
C PHE A 29 -0.45 -6.12 -3.48
N LEU A 30 0.03 -4.93 -3.11
CA LEU A 30 -0.41 -3.69 -3.74
C LEU A 30 0.02 -3.61 -5.21
N LEU A 31 1.28 -3.90 -5.52
CA LEU A 31 1.76 -3.87 -6.92
C LEU A 31 1.06 -4.92 -7.80
N GLN A 32 0.61 -6.04 -7.22
CA GLN A 32 -0.09 -7.08 -7.97
C GLN A 32 -1.54 -6.73 -8.28
N ASN A 33 -2.19 -5.93 -7.42
CA ASN A 33 -3.62 -5.65 -7.53
C ASN A 33 -3.94 -4.20 -7.96
N LEU A 34 -2.95 -3.30 -7.91
CA LEU A 34 -3.11 -1.94 -8.43
C LEU A 34 -3.19 -1.96 -9.96
N THR A 35 -4.26 -1.40 -10.50
CA THR A 35 -4.33 -1.05 -11.92
C THR A 35 -3.57 0.27 -12.12
N PHE A 36 -2.70 0.33 -13.12
CA PHE A 36 -1.95 1.53 -13.43
C PHE A 36 -2.59 2.28 -14.61
N ASP A 37 -2.80 3.58 -14.42
CA ASP A 37 -3.21 4.51 -15.48
C ASP A 37 -1.95 5.16 -16.09
N ASP A 38 -2.04 5.53 -17.35
CA ASP A 38 -0.91 6.06 -18.12
C ASP A 38 -0.97 7.59 -18.21
N VAL A 39 0.19 8.24 -18.05
CA VAL A 39 0.35 9.69 -18.26
C VAL A 39 0.97 10.03 -19.61
N VAL A 40 1.25 9.04 -20.45
CA VAL A 40 1.76 9.27 -21.80
C VAL A 40 0.62 9.76 -22.69
N SER A 41 0.79 10.92 -23.31
CA SER A 41 -0.18 11.44 -24.26
C SER A 41 -0.19 10.60 -25.55
N GLY A 42 -1.30 9.92 -25.84
CA GLY A 42 -1.47 9.17 -27.08
C GLY A 42 -1.36 10.01 -28.37
N ALA A 43 -1.30 11.34 -28.27
CA ALA A 43 -1.10 12.27 -29.38
C ALA A 43 0.38 12.55 -29.71
N GLY A 44 1.32 11.82 -29.13
CA GLY A 44 2.76 11.96 -29.41
C GLY A 44 3.44 13.20 -28.81
N ASN A 45 2.77 13.90 -27.90
CA ASN A 45 3.29 15.11 -27.25
C ASN A 45 4.14 14.86 -26.00
N GLY A 46 4.63 13.64 -25.82
CA GLY A 46 5.44 13.24 -24.65
C GLY A 46 4.63 12.90 -23.42
N ALA A 47 5.32 12.47 -22.37
CA ALA A 47 4.77 12.19 -21.06
C ALA A 47 4.90 13.41 -20.14
N THR A 48 4.01 13.53 -19.17
CA THR A 48 4.11 14.52 -18.09
C THR A 48 4.44 13.80 -16.78
N LEU A 49 5.20 14.45 -15.92
CA LEU A 49 5.46 13.95 -14.55
C LEU A 49 4.33 14.30 -13.57
N SER A 50 3.22 14.82 -14.06
CA SER A 50 2.07 15.22 -13.24
C SER A 50 0.80 14.63 -13.83
N TYR A 51 0.06 13.89 -13.03
CA TYR A 51 -1.24 13.32 -13.37
C TYR A 51 -2.35 14.23 -12.84
N GLY A 52 -3.16 14.78 -13.76
CA GLY A 52 -4.28 15.65 -13.41
C GLY A 52 -5.63 14.93 -13.51
N TYR A 53 -6.46 15.01 -12.49
CA TYR A 53 -7.83 14.51 -12.52
C TYR A 53 -8.82 15.51 -11.93
N THR A 54 -10.08 15.37 -12.31
CA THR A 54 -11.15 16.24 -11.84
C THR A 54 -12.12 15.45 -10.97
N ARG A 55 -12.39 15.96 -9.79
CA ARG A 55 -13.37 15.40 -8.86
C ARG A 55 -14.60 16.30 -8.82
N GLN A 56 -15.77 15.68 -8.87
CA GLN A 56 -17.03 16.37 -8.61
C GLN A 56 -17.20 16.55 -7.10
N VAL A 57 -17.36 17.79 -6.66
CA VAL A 57 -17.50 18.14 -5.22
C VAL A 57 -18.97 18.15 -4.81
N THR A 58 -19.85 18.70 -5.67
CA THR A 58 -21.29 18.75 -5.38
C THR A 58 -22.08 18.01 -6.44
N GLN A 59 -23.19 17.40 -6.04
CA GLN A 59 -24.12 16.74 -6.93
C GLN A 59 -25.29 17.70 -7.28
N ARG A 60 -25.90 17.48 -8.44
CA ARG A 60 -27.16 18.16 -8.78
C ARG A 60 -28.28 17.60 -7.91
N SER A 61 -29.16 18.50 -7.45
CA SER A 61 -30.43 18.12 -6.84
C SER A 61 -31.50 17.98 -7.94
N ALA A 62 -32.45 17.09 -7.67
CA ALA A 62 -33.68 16.96 -8.44
C ALA A 62 -34.87 17.24 -7.52
N ALA A 63 -35.90 17.90 -8.04
CA ALA A 63 -37.11 18.22 -7.29
C ALA A 63 -38.34 18.03 -8.18
N PHE A 64 -39.48 17.82 -7.56
CA PHE A 64 -40.74 17.89 -8.25
C PHE A 64 -41.15 19.36 -8.47
N ARG A 65 -41.73 19.65 -9.61
CA ARG A 65 -42.30 20.96 -9.88
C ARG A 65 -43.84 20.92 -9.92
N ALA A 66 -44.46 22.01 -9.63
CA ALA A 66 -45.92 22.15 -9.88
C ALA A 66 -46.19 22.27 -11.41
N ILE A 67 -47.42 21.95 -11.79
CA ILE A 67 -47.88 22.19 -13.17
C ILE A 67 -47.81 23.68 -13.46
N ASN A 68 -47.27 24.05 -14.60
CA ASN A 68 -47.03 25.44 -15.03
C ASN A 68 -45.96 26.23 -14.26
N SER A 69 -45.04 25.52 -13.57
CA SER A 69 -43.83 26.13 -13.00
C SER A 69 -42.56 25.56 -13.64
N GLU A 70 -41.43 26.26 -13.53
CA GLU A 70 -40.13 25.79 -14.01
C GLU A 70 -39.35 25.07 -12.93
N TYR A 71 -38.36 24.23 -13.35
CA TYR A 71 -37.39 23.62 -12.45
C TYR A 71 -36.35 24.66 -12.03
N THR A 72 -35.94 24.64 -10.78
CA THR A 72 -34.81 25.45 -10.29
C THR A 72 -33.51 24.79 -10.77
N PRO A 73 -32.71 25.47 -11.61
CA PRO A 73 -31.45 24.92 -12.09
C PRO A 73 -30.43 24.87 -10.94
N THR A 74 -29.69 23.78 -10.88
CA THR A 74 -28.57 23.61 -9.92
C THR A 74 -27.30 23.30 -10.69
N GLU A 75 -26.15 23.77 -10.19
CA GLU A 75 -24.86 23.55 -10.80
C GLU A 75 -24.07 22.45 -10.09
N VAL A 76 -23.16 21.82 -10.85
CA VAL A 76 -22.17 20.85 -10.33
C VAL A 76 -20.85 21.58 -10.19
N THR A 77 -20.31 21.62 -8.99
CA THR A 77 -18.95 22.11 -8.78
C THR A 77 -17.93 20.99 -8.98
N LYS A 78 -16.86 21.32 -9.71
CA LYS A 78 -15.75 20.40 -9.98
C LYS A 78 -14.46 21.03 -9.48
N GLN A 79 -13.59 20.21 -8.93
CA GLN A 79 -12.25 20.63 -8.51
C GLN A 79 -11.20 19.76 -9.20
N ARG A 80 -10.17 20.40 -9.74
CA ARG A 80 -9.02 19.72 -10.32
C ARG A 80 -7.99 19.43 -9.26
N TYR A 81 -7.47 18.21 -9.27
CA TYR A 81 -6.36 17.75 -8.44
C TYR A 81 -5.23 17.30 -9.36
N SER A 82 -4.01 17.40 -8.87
CA SER A 82 -2.81 16.90 -9.56
C SER A 82 -1.94 16.12 -8.57
N VAL A 83 -1.32 15.07 -9.06
CA VAL A 83 -0.36 14.25 -8.32
C VAL A 83 0.89 14.13 -9.18
N ASP A 84 2.06 14.40 -8.58
CA ASP A 84 3.34 14.29 -9.27
C ASP A 84 3.88 12.86 -9.15
N LEU A 85 4.35 12.32 -10.28
CA LEU A 85 5.00 11.03 -10.34
C LEU A 85 6.46 11.16 -9.89
N LYS A 86 6.93 10.19 -9.13
CA LYS A 86 8.28 10.16 -8.57
C LYS A 86 9.00 8.88 -8.97
N PRO A 87 10.27 8.94 -9.38
CA PRO A 87 11.08 7.75 -9.62
C PRO A 87 11.38 7.05 -8.29
N LEU A 88 11.22 5.74 -8.27
CA LEU A 88 11.50 4.91 -7.11
C LEU A 88 12.45 3.79 -7.52
N GLY A 89 13.58 3.66 -6.86
CA GLY A 89 14.54 2.64 -7.19
C GLY A 89 15.66 2.53 -6.17
N GLY A 90 16.67 1.77 -6.54
CA GLY A 90 17.87 1.63 -5.75
C GLY A 90 19.04 1.16 -6.59
N SER A 91 20.23 1.32 -6.05
CA SER A 91 21.48 0.92 -6.71
C SER A 91 22.35 0.08 -5.78
N PHE A 92 23.20 -0.75 -6.36
CA PHE A 92 24.23 -1.50 -5.67
C PHE A 92 25.56 -1.40 -6.41
N GLN A 93 26.65 -1.63 -5.71
CA GLN A 93 27.98 -1.62 -6.28
C GLN A 93 28.68 -2.95 -6.01
N ILE A 94 29.33 -3.49 -7.03
CA ILE A 94 30.08 -4.74 -6.95
C ILE A 94 31.46 -4.58 -7.57
N ASP A 95 32.49 -5.16 -6.92
CA ASP A 95 33.84 -5.21 -7.46
C ASP A 95 33.95 -6.33 -8.51
N ARG A 96 34.67 -6.04 -9.58
CA ARG A 96 34.95 -6.97 -10.69
C ARG A 96 35.56 -8.30 -10.24
N VAL A 97 36.40 -8.31 -9.20
CA VAL A 97 37.02 -9.51 -8.67
C VAL A 97 35.97 -10.37 -7.94
N LEU A 98 35.11 -9.74 -7.13
CA LEU A 98 34.04 -10.44 -6.43
C LEU A 98 33.03 -11.05 -7.42
N ASN A 99 32.68 -10.32 -8.48
CA ASN A 99 31.79 -10.85 -9.53
C ASN A 99 32.38 -12.09 -10.24
N ARG A 100 33.71 -12.13 -10.44
CA ARG A 100 34.38 -13.32 -11.02
C ARG A 100 34.38 -14.53 -10.07
N VAL A 101 34.56 -14.31 -8.77
CA VAL A 101 34.54 -15.38 -7.75
C VAL A 101 33.13 -15.91 -7.56
N ALA A 102 32.14 -15.05 -7.46
CA ALA A 102 30.75 -15.42 -7.23
C ALA A 102 29.97 -15.83 -8.52
N ARG A 103 30.61 -15.83 -9.70
CA ARG A 103 30.04 -16.28 -10.98
C ARG A 103 28.68 -15.66 -11.32
N ALA A 104 28.54 -14.38 -11.24
CA ALA A 104 27.30 -13.63 -11.53
C ALA A 104 26.12 -13.90 -10.56
N ALA A 105 26.18 -14.90 -9.69
CA ALA A 105 25.12 -15.15 -8.69
C ALA A 105 24.95 -13.99 -7.72
N GLU A 106 26.07 -13.34 -7.35
CA GLU A 106 26.05 -12.17 -6.47
C GLU A 106 25.33 -10.97 -7.11
N THR A 107 25.57 -10.71 -8.40
CA THR A 107 24.89 -9.63 -9.14
C THR A 107 23.38 -9.87 -9.19
N ALA A 108 22.95 -11.11 -9.46
CA ALA A 108 21.54 -11.47 -9.49
C ALA A 108 20.89 -11.33 -8.11
N LEU A 109 21.58 -11.77 -7.05
CA LEU A 109 21.12 -11.62 -5.67
C LEU A 109 20.94 -10.15 -5.29
N GLN A 110 21.95 -9.31 -5.57
CA GLN A 110 21.90 -7.87 -5.29
C GLN A 110 20.76 -7.18 -6.06
N MET A 111 20.56 -7.53 -7.34
CA MET A 111 19.46 -7.00 -8.13
C MET A 111 18.11 -7.39 -7.55
N THR A 112 17.92 -8.66 -7.18
CA THR A 112 16.68 -9.14 -6.55
C THR A 112 16.41 -8.39 -5.24
N ASN A 113 17.45 -8.16 -4.42
CA ASN A 113 17.33 -7.42 -3.17
C ASN A 113 16.93 -5.95 -3.38
N VAL A 114 17.49 -5.29 -4.40
CA VAL A 114 17.11 -3.91 -4.75
C VAL A 114 15.66 -3.84 -5.20
N ILE A 115 15.21 -4.76 -6.04
CA ILE A 115 13.80 -4.83 -6.50
C ILE A 115 12.86 -5.08 -5.31
N ALA A 116 13.22 -6.01 -4.41
CA ALA A 116 12.43 -6.30 -3.23
C ALA A 116 12.36 -5.08 -2.29
N ALA A 117 13.47 -4.36 -2.10
CA ALA A 117 13.50 -3.14 -1.30
C ALA A 117 12.65 -2.01 -1.91
N ALA A 118 12.73 -1.82 -3.24
CA ALA A 118 11.90 -0.84 -3.94
C ALA A 118 10.40 -1.18 -3.81
N SER A 119 10.04 -2.45 -3.94
CA SER A 119 8.67 -2.92 -3.75
C SER A 119 8.16 -2.69 -2.32
N ALA A 120 8.98 -2.96 -1.30
CA ALA A 120 8.63 -2.72 0.10
C ALA A 120 8.51 -1.22 0.40
N LYS A 121 9.38 -0.37 -0.19
CA LYS A 121 9.31 1.09 -0.07
C LYS A 121 8.03 1.62 -0.73
N PHE A 122 7.63 1.07 -1.88
CA PHE A 122 6.37 1.43 -2.52
C PHE A 122 5.17 1.16 -1.61
N ASN A 123 5.11 -0.01 -0.95
CA ASN A 123 4.04 -0.33 -0.01
C ASN A 123 3.99 0.65 1.18
N ASP A 124 5.16 1.04 1.70
CA ASP A 124 5.24 2.03 2.77
C ASP A 124 4.73 3.39 2.30
N GLU A 125 5.16 3.84 1.11
CA GLU A 125 4.77 5.13 0.56
C GLU A 125 3.26 5.21 0.25
N VAL A 126 2.67 4.13 -0.27
CA VAL A 126 1.21 4.04 -0.51
C VAL A 126 0.41 4.27 0.76
N ILE A 127 0.89 3.86 1.92
CA ILE A 127 0.19 4.04 3.20
C ILE A 127 0.64 5.31 3.91
N ASN A 128 1.94 5.47 4.10
CA ASN A 128 2.54 6.47 5.00
C ASN A 128 3.14 7.67 4.28
N GLY A 129 3.16 7.67 2.94
CA GLY A 129 3.77 8.75 2.16
C GLY A 129 3.24 10.12 2.56
N ASP A 130 4.16 11.07 2.71
CA ASP A 130 3.85 12.47 3.04
C ASP A 130 4.87 13.40 2.39
N THR A 131 4.44 14.11 1.35
CA THR A 131 5.27 15.06 0.61
C THR A 131 5.76 16.24 1.47
N ALA A 132 5.16 16.47 2.63
CA ALA A 132 5.66 17.46 3.59
C ALA A 132 6.89 16.96 4.37
N VAL A 133 7.06 15.63 4.48
CA VAL A 133 8.20 14.98 5.15
C VAL A 133 9.28 14.61 4.14
N ASP A 134 8.87 13.98 3.02
CA ASP A 134 9.76 13.62 1.91
C ASP A 134 9.21 14.16 0.60
N ALA A 135 9.79 15.25 0.11
CA ALA A 135 9.39 15.89 -1.15
C ALA A 135 9.65 15.02 -2.40
N ASN A 136 10.46 13.96 -2.28
CA ASN A 136 10.74 13.02 -3.36
C ASN A 136 9.76 11.85 -3.40
N GLY A 137 8.87 11.73 -2.41
CA GLY A 137 7.79 10.76 -2.37
C GLY A 137 6.48 11.31 -2.92
N PHE A 138 5.40 10.56 -2.70
CA PHE A 138 4.01 10.97 -3.01
C PHE A 138 3.13 10.80 -1.77
N ASP A 139 1.97 11.47 -1.75
CA ASP A 139 1.06 11.40 -0.60
C ASP A 139 0.35 10.04 -0.54
N GLY A 140 0.47 9.36 0.59
CA GLY A 140 -0.14 8.08 0.87
C GLY A 140 -1.59 8.16 1.36
N LEU A 141 -2.19 6.99 1.55
CA LEU A 141 -3.58 6.86 2.01
C LEU A 141 -3.80 7.48 3.40
N SER A 142 -2.84 7.33 4.32
CA SER A 142 -2.97 7.88 5.66
C SER A 142 -3.18 9.40 5.65
N LYS A 143 -2.41 10.11 4.82
CA LYS A 143 -2.54 11.55 4.65
C LYS A 143 -3.81 11.93 3.88
N SER A 144 -4.09 11.24 2.79
CA SER A 144 -5.24 11.52 1.91
C SER A 144 -6.58 11.29 2.58
N LEU A 145 -6.65 10.39 3.56
CA LEU A 145 -7.87 10.05 4.30
C LEU A 145 -8.04 10.84 5.60
N THR A 146 -7.03 11.55 6.06
CA THR A 146 -7.13 12.37 7.28
C THR A 146 -8.16 13.48 7.10
N GLY A 147 -9.14 13.54 7.99
CA GLY A 147 -10.27 14.49 7.93
C GLY A 147 -11.30 14.16 6.85
N SER A 148 -11.23 13.01 6.20
CA SER A 148 -12.21 12.58 5.21
C SER A 148 -13.47 12.02 5.88
N VAL A 149 -14.56 11.93 5.12
CA VAL A 149 -15.82 11.29 5.56
C VAL A 149 -15.68 9.78 5.78
N THR A 150 -14.61 9.16 5.32
CA THR A 150 -14.31 7.75 5.44
C THR A 150 -13.24 7.45 6.50
N GLU A 151 -12.86 8.46 7.28
CA GLU A 151 -12.02 8.30 8.46
C GLU A 151 -12.89 7.95 9.67
N TYR A 152 -12.74 6.74 10.20
CA TYR A 152 -13.47 6.25 11.37
C TYR A 152 -12.52 6.17 12.58
N GLY A 153 -13.02 6.49 13.77
CA GLY A 153 -12.25 6.36 15.01
C GLY A 153 -11.17 7.44 15.22
N ALA A 154 -11.18 8.55 14.47
CA ALA A 154 -10.26 9.66 14.71
C ALA A 154 -10.44 10.24 16.12
N GLY A 155 -9.35 10.22 16.94
CA GLY A 155 -9.38 10.69 18.31
C GLY A 155 -10.16 9.82 19.32
N VAL A 156 -10.73 8.69 18.90
CA VAL A 156 -11.47 7.75 19.74
C VAL A 156 -10.67 6.46 19.91
N SER A 157 -10.62 5.90 21.13
CA SER A 157 -10.01 4.61 21.41
C SER A 157 -11.02 3.49 21.24
N THR A 158 -10.84 2.63 20.24
CA THR A 158 -11.67 1.45 20.02
C THR A 158 -10.96 0.21 20.55
N ASP A 159 -11.47 -0.40 21.61
CA ASP A 159 -10.79 -1.49 22.32
C ASP A 159 -11.13 -2.86 21.75
N TRP A 160 -10.20 -3.44 20.98
CA TRP A 160 -10.31 -4.80 20.41
C TRP A 160 -9.36 -5.78 21.09
N ARG A 161 -8.89 -5.49 22.30
CA ARG A 161 -8.05 -6.45 23.04
C ARG A 161 -8.81 -7.76 23.30
N GLY A 162 -8.06 -8.86 23.34
CA GLY A 162 -8.66 -10.18 23.60
C GLY A 162 -9.39 -10.26 24.94
N SER A 163 -8.87 -9.60 25.99
CA SER A 163 -9.52 -9.48 27.29
C SER A 163 -10.81 -8.67 27.23
N ALA A 164 -10.85 -7.57 26.50
CA ALA A 164 -12.05 -6.75 26.36
C ALA A 164 -13.15 -7.45 25.56
N LEU A 165 -12.78 -8.20 24.53
CA LEU A 165 -13.73 -8.94 23.68
C LEU A 165 -14.12 -10.31 24.25
N GLY A 166 -13.29 -10.88 25.17
CA GLY A 166 -13.47 -12.23 25.72
C GLY A 166 -14.54 -12.34 26.79
N ASP A 167 -14.63 -11.33 27.64
CA ASP A 167 -15.42 -11.35 28.85
C ASP A 167 -16.89 -10.96 28.66
N ASN A 168 -17.22 -10.41 27.47
CA ASN A 168 -18.58 -9.92 27.19
C ASN A 168 -18.94 -10.07 25.71
N ALA A 169 -19.94 -10.90 25.40
CA ALA A 169 -20.46 -11.08 24.05
C ALA A 169 -20.96 -9.75 23.43
N GLY A 170 -21.50 -8.84 24.24
CA GLY A 170 -21.91 -7.50 23.80
C GLY A 170 -20.76 -6.72 23.20
N LYS A 171 -19.62 -6.64 23.85
CA LYS A 171 -18.44 -5.90 23.32
C LYS A 171 -17.88 -6.50 22.02
N SER A 172 -18.02 -7.80 21.81
CA SER A 172 -17.65 -8.43 20.55
C SER A 172 -18.60 -8.01 19.42
N ASN A 173 -19.90 -7.89 19.72
CA ASN A 173 -20.88 -7.39 18.75
C ASN A 173 -20.67 -5.90 18.47
N ASP A 174 -20.47 -5.07 19.50
CA ASP A 174 -20.16 -3.64 19.34
C ASP A 174 -18.92 -3.44 18.44
N ALA A 175 -17.91 -4.30 18.56
CA ALA A 175 -16.70 -4.23 17.72
C ALA A 175 -16.99 -4.65 16.27
N LEU A 176 -17.89 -5.59 16.04
CA LEU A 176 -18.35 -5.98 14.71
C LEU A 176 -19.21 -4.88 14.08
N ASP A 177 -20.10 -4.30 14.86
CA ASP A 177 -20.94 -3.18 14.42
C ASP A 177 -20.06 -1.99 14.02
N ALA A 178 -19.06 -1.65 14.81
CA ALA A 178 -18.09 -0.60 14.46
C ALA A 178 -17.30 -0.91 13.17
N LEU A 179 -16.94 -2.17 12.92
CA LEU A 179 -16.31 -2.59 11.68
C LEU A 179 -17.25 -2.45 10.48
N ASP A 180 -18.50 -2.87 10.65
CA ASP A 180 -19.53 -2.78 9.61
C ASP A 180 -19.95 -1.33 9.36
N GLU A 181 -20.06 -0.49 10.39
CA GLU A 181 -20.28 0.96 10.25
C GLU A 181 -19.17 1.63 9.44
N TRP A 182 -17.90 1.31 9.76
CA TRP A 182 -16.79 1.82 8.99
C TRP A 182 -16.85 1.42 7.52
N LEU A 183 -17.13 0.14 7.23
CA LEU A 183 -17.27 -0.34 5.86
C LEU A 183 -18.46 0.30 5.14
N ALA A 184 -19.54 0.64 5.86
CA ALA A 184 -20.71 1.32 5.30
C ALA A 184 -20.45 2.79 4.88
N LEU A 185 -19.35 3.41 5.36
CA LEU A 185 -18.95 4.74 4.90
C LEU A 185 -18.39 4.73 3.47
N LEU A 186 -17.99 3.55 2.98
CA LEU A 186 -17.41 3.38 1.65
C LEU A 186 -18.49 3.32 0.56
N ALA A 187 -18.14 3.75 -0.64
CA ALA A 187 -19.02 3.61 -1.81
C ALA A 187 -18.76 2.24 -2.47
N GLY A 188 -19.56 1.26 -2.11
CA GLY A 188 -19.43 -0.11 -2.57
C GLY A 188 -18.53 -0.96 -1.68
N ASN A 189 -18.42 -2.25 -2.01
CA ASN A 189 -17.56 -3.17 -1.27
C ASN A 189 -16.09 -2.89 -1.58
N PRO A 190 -15.21 -2.77 -0.57
CA PRO A 190 -13.78 -2.74 -0.79
C PRO A 190 -13.27 -4.13 -1.24
N ASP A 191 -12.17 -4.14 -1.96
CA ASP A 191 -11.53 -5.38 -2.42
C ASP A 191 -10.61 -5.96 -1.34
N ALA A 192 -10.04 -5.12 -0.50
CA ALA A 192 -9.12 -5.52 0.55
C ALA A 192 -9.24 -4.66 1.81
N ILE A 193 -9.08 -5.31 2.97
CA ILE A 193 -8.77 -4.70 4.25
C ILE A 193 -7.29 -4.94 4.52
N MET A 194 -6.52 -3.87 4.60
CA MET A 194 -5.08 -3.89 4.76
C MET A 194 -4.69 -3.43 6.17
N GLY A 195 -3.69 -4.06 6.73
CA GLY A 195 -3.20 -3.70 8.05
C GLY A 195 -1.95 -4.48 8.42
N ASN A 196 -1.66 -4.53 9.71
CA ASN A 196 -0.62 -5.37 10.26
C ASN A 196 -1.18 -6.66 10.88
N LYS A 197 -0.29 -7.58 11.22
CA LYS A 197 -0.64 -8.87 11.83
C LYS A 197 -1.47 -8.73 13.11
N ASP A 198 -1.18 -7.73 13.95
CA ASP A 198 -1.89 -7.49 15.20
C ASP A 198 -3.35 -7.06 14.96
N GLY A 199 -3.57 -6.07 14.08
CA GLY A 199 -4.91 -5.60 13.69
C GLY A 199 -5.73 -6.70 13.02
N LEU A 200 -5.14 -7.37 12.03
CA LEU A 200 -5.79 -8.46 11.31
C LEU A 200 -6.13 -9.64 12.21
N ALA A 201 -5.30 -9.95 13.22
CA ALA A 201 -5.62 -10.99 14.20
C ALA A 201 -6.87 -10.67 15.02
N ARG A 202 -7.15 -9.37 15.26
CA ARG A 202 -8.39 -8.94 15.92
C ARG A 202 -9.60 -9.11 15.01
N VAL A 203 -9.48 -8.70 13.74
CA VAL A 203 -10.54 -8.91 12.73
C VAL A 203 -10.86 -10.41 12.60
N ARG A 204 -9.85 -11.28 12.50
CA ARG A 204 -10.04 -12.75 12.48
C ARG A 204 -10.73 -13.28 13.73
N SER A 205 -10.38 -12.76 14.89
CA SER A 205 -10.99 -13.15 16.16
C SER A 205 -12.48 -12.77 16.20
N LEU A 206 -12.82 -11.57 15.70
CA LEU A 206 -14.20 -11.11 15.58
C LEU A 206 -14.99 -11.96 14.57
N ALA A 207 -14.43 -12.18 13.38
CA ALA A 207 -15.05 -12.99 12.33
C ALA A 207 -15.35 -14.43 12.82
N ARG A 208 -14.43 -15.07 13.55
CA ARG A 208 -14.63 -16.40 14.13
C ARG A 208 -15.76 -16.43 15.16
N ARG A 209 -15.89 -15.39 15.99
CA ARG A 209 -16.95 -15.30 17.01
C ARG A 209 -18.33 -15.11 16.38
N ALA A 210 -18.38 -14.36 15.28
CA ALA A 210 -19.61 -14.13 14.53
C ALA A 210 -19.98 -15.28 13.57
N GLY A 211 -19.11 -16.28 13.39
CA GLY A 211 -19.30 -17.35 12.42
C GLY A 211 -19.06 -16.96 10.96
N TYR A 212 -18.51 -15.79 10.68
CA TYR A 212 -18.21 -15.26 9.34
C TYR A 212 -16.78 -15.50 8.87
N TYR A 213 -16.06 -16.37 9.55
CA TYR A 213 -14.68 -16.67 9.15
C TYR A 213 -14.67 -17.58 7.92
N GLU A 214 -14.34 -17.02 6.80
CA GLU A 214 -14.26 -17.71 5.52
C GLU A 214 -12.83 -17.67 4.97
N ARG A 215 -12.49 -18.66 4.15
CA ARG A 215 -11.25 -18.70 3.37
C ARG A 215 -11.63 -18.78 1.90
N ALA A 216 -11.17 -17.82 1.13
CA ALA A 216 -11.26 -17.88 -0.31
C ALA A 216 -9.98 -18.49 -0.89
N THR A 217 -10.11 -19.27 -1.94
CA THR A 217 -8.97 -19.78 -2.71
C THR A 217 -8.83 -18.93 -3.95
N THR A 218 -7.64 -18.34 -4.15
CA THR A 218 -7.33 -17.61 -5.38
C THR A 218 -7.29 -18.56 -6.59
N ALA A 219 -7.35 -17.99 -7.78
CA ALA A 219 -7.22 -18.75 -9.04
C ALA A 219 -5.92 -19.60 -9.12
N PHE A 220 -4.89 -19.25 -8.34
CA PHE A 220 -3.62 -19.95 -8.23
C PHE A 220 -3.54 -20.95 -7.06
N GLY A 221 -4.65 -21.21 -6.36
CA GLY A 221 -4.70 -22.16 -5.25
C GLY A 221 -4.21 -21.64 -3.91
N THR A 222 -3.82 -20.36 -3.81
CA THR A 222 -3.43 -19.75 -2.55
C THR A 222 -4.67 -19.42 -1.72
N GLN A 223 -4.68 -19.83 -0.46
CA GLN A 223 -5.77 -19.48 0.45
C GLN A 223 -5.58 -18.07 1.00
N ILE A 224 -6.56 -17.21 0.79
CA ILE A 224 -6.65 -15.87 1.38
C ILE A 224 -7.76 -15.88 2.42
N GLU A 225 -7.48 -15.32 3.58
CA GLU A 225 -8.49 -15.11 4.61
C GLU A 225 -9.38 -13.93 4.21
N THR A 226 -10.68 -14.10 4.40
CA THR A 226 -11.67 -13.08 4.03
C THR A 226 -12.60 -12.74 5.20
N TYR A 227 -13.07 -11.50 5.22
CA TYR A 227 -14.17 -11.04 6.04
C TYR A 227 -15.30 -10.59 5.12
N ARG A 228 -16.43 -11.29 5.12
CA ARG A 228 -17.58 -11.03 4.22
C ARG A 228 -17.17 -10.94 2.74
N GLY A 229 -16.24 -11.79 2.31
CA GLY A 229 -15.72 -11.80 0.95
C GLY A 229 -14.61 -10.77 0.66
N ILE A 230 -14.26 -9.90 1.62
CA ILE A 230 -13.20 -8.90 1.49
C ILE A 230 -11.87 -9.51 1.94
N ALA A 231 -10.83 -9.42 1.13
CA ALA A 231 -9.51 -9.97 1.44
C ALA A 231 -8.86 -9.27 2.64
N LEU A 232 -8.29 -10.05 3.57
CA LEU A 232 -7.50 -9.55 4.69
C LEU A 232 -6.01 -9.64 4.35
N VAL A 233 -5.35 -8.49 4.23
CA VAL A 233 -3.98 -8.38 3.70
C VAL A 233 -3.04 -7.76 4.71
N ASP A 234 -1.96 -8.49 5.03
CA ASP A 234 -0.84 -7.95 5.79
C ASP A 234 0.13 -7.24 4.84
N LEU A 235 0.40 -5.97 5.09
CA LEU A 235 1.33 -5.17 4.29
C LEU A 235 2.81 -5.41 4.64
N GLY A 236 3.07 -6.18 5.70
CA GLY A 236 4.43 -6.56 6.11
C GLY A 236 5.21 -5.40 6.72
N GLU A 237 6.51 -5.42 6.47
CA GLU A 237 7.49 -4.50 7.08
C GLU A 237 8.05 -3.54 6.04
N LYS A 238 8.65 -2.43 6.49
CA LYS A 238 9.28 -1.41 5.66
C LYS A 238 10.58 -1.91 5.03
N ALA A 239 10.98 -1.30 3.94
CA ALA A 239 12.26 -1.60 3.30
C ALA A 239 13.43 -1.37 4.25
N GLY A 240 14.34 -2.34 4.33
CA GLY A 240 15.57 -2.23 5.12
C GLY A 240 15.40 -2.22 6.63
N SER A 241 14.19 -2.47 7.15
CA SER A 241 13.93 -2.55 8.59
C SER A 241 12.91 -3.65 8.92
N SER A 242 12.77 -3.98 10.20
CA SER A 242 11.71 -4.83 10.73
C SER A 242 10.47 -4.04 11.19
N ASP A 243 10.46 -2.74 10.97
CA ASP A 243 9.31 -1.90 11.32
C ASP A 243 8.14 -2.22 10.38
N LEU A 244 6.94 -2.28 10.93
CA LEU A 244 5.74 -2.57 10.15
C LEU A 244 5.33 -1.36 9.29
N VAL A 245 4.84 -1.61 8.09
CA VAL A 245 4.24 -0.57 7.21
C VAL A 245 3.07 0.11 7.94
N VAL A 246 2.16 -0.67 8.53
CA VAL A 246 1.15 -0.14 9.46
C VAL A 246 1.62 -0.43 10.87
N PRO A 247 2.09 0.58 11.62
CA PRO A 247 2.71 0.35 12.92
C PRO A 247 1.69 -0.03 14.01
N SER A 248 2.14 -0.83 14.98
CA SER A 248 1.50 -0.98 16.28
C SER A 248 2.21 -0.06 17.28
N THR A 249 1.64 1.11 17.55
CA THR A 249 2.30 2.17 18.33
C THR A 249 1.75 2.25 19.73
N ASN A 250 2.64 2.32 20.73
CA ASN A 250 2.25 2.61 22.11
C ASN A 250 1.99 4.12 22.24
N LYS A 251 0.72 4.48 22.44
CA LYS A 251 0.27 5.87 22.56
C LYS A 251 -0.93 5.98 23.51
N THR A 252 -1.30 7.21 23.85
CA THR A 252 -2.52 7.51 24.61
C THR A 252 -3.52 8.18 23.67
N VAL A 253 -4.72 7.60 23.56
CA VAL A 253 -5.83 8.13 22.77
C VAL A 253 -7.03 8.32 23.68
N ALA A 254 -7.63 9.50 23.66
CA ALA A 254 -8.77 9.86 24.52
C ALA A 254 -8.57 9.43 26.00
N THR A 255 -7.38 9.74 26.56
CA THR A 255 -6.95 9.38 27.93
C THR A 255 -6.65 7.89 28.20
N VAL A 256 -6.82 7.01 27.23
CA VAL A 256 -6.57 5.57 27.33
C VAL A 256 -5.19 5.24 26.76
N ALA A 257 -4.29 4.71 27.58
CA ALA A 257 -2.98 4.25 27.12
C ALA A 257 -3.05 2.81 26.60
N GLY A 258 -2.28 2.50 25.55
CA GLY A 258 -2.25 1.17 24.96
C GLY A 258 -1.49 1.10 23.66
N VAL A 259 -1.43 -0.09 23.07
CA VAL A 259 -0.86 -0.30 21.74
C VAL A 259 -1.98 -0.22 20.71
N TYR A 260 -1.85 0.72 19.80
CA TYR A 260 -2.85 1.04 18.78
C TYR A 260 -2.32 0.76 17.39
N THR A 261 -3.20 0.36 16.51
CA THR A 261 -2.95 0.20 15.08
C THR A 261 -4.12 0.75 14.28
N ASP A 262 -3.92 0.90 12.97
CA ASP A 262 -4.94 1.36 12.05
C ASP A 262 -5.23 0.26 11.01
N LEU A 263 -6.42 0.29 10.40
CA LEU A 263 -6.79 -0.56 9.27
C LEU A 263 -7.20 0.32 8.09
N TYR A 264 -6.88 -0.13 6.89
CA TYR A 264 -7.22 0.55 5.65
C TYR A 264 -8.09 -0.35 4.80
N ALA A 265 -9.21 0.13 4.31
CA ALA A 265 -10.04 -0.56 3.33
C ALA A 265 -9.96 0.18 2.00
N VAL A 266 -9.78 -0.56 0.91
CA VAL A 266 -9.56 0.04 -0.41
C VAL A 266 -10.32 -0.74 -1.47
N ARG A 267 -10.95 0.00 -2.38
CA ARG A 267 -11.48 -0.49 -3.65
C ARG A 267 -10.51 -0.10 -4.76
N PHE A 268 -10.00 -1.07 -5.48
CA PHE A 268 -9.11 -0.85 -6.62
C PHE A 268 -9.91 -0.52 -7.88
N GLY A 269 -9.35 0.30 -8.75
CA GLY A 269 -9.94 0.63 -10.04
C GLY A 269 -9.59 2.03 -10.50
N LEU A 270 -9.64 2.27 -11.81
CA LEU A 270 -9.30 3.56 -12.43
C LEU A 270 -10.25 4.70 -12.03
N ASP A 271 -11.43 4.40 -11.55
CA ASP A 271 -12.42 5.34 -10.99
C ASP A 271 -12.29 5.50 -9.47
N ALA A 272 -11.49 4.65 -8.83
CA ALA A 272 -11.36 4.53 -7.38
C ALA A 272 -9.93 4.81 -6.91
N PHE A 273 -9.24 3.82 -6.36
CA PHE A 273 -7.84 3.88 -6.00
C PHE A 273 -7.00 3.11 -7.02
N HIS A 274 -6.03 3.76 -7.63
CA HIS A 274 -5.19 3.18 -8.66
C HIS A 274 -3.78 3.77 -8.63
N GLY A 275 -2.85 3.07 -9.28
CA GLY A 275 -1.52 3.55 -9.56
C GLY A 275 -1.50 4.42 -10.82
N VAL A 276 -0.48 5.24 -10.93
CA VAL A 276 -0.19 6.03 -12.14
C VAL A 276 1.27 5.83 -12.48
N SER A 277 1.56 5.57 -13.75
CA SER A 277 2.93 5.38 -14.24
C SER A 277 3.13 5.99 -15.62
N MET A 278 4.36 5.95 -16.12
CA MET A 278 4.70 6.31 -17.49
C MET A 278 4.77 5.08 -18.41
N GLY A 279 4.43 3.89 -17.92
CA GLY A 279 4.40 2.66 -18.69
C GLY A 279 2.97 2.34 -19.12
N ASP A 280 2.80 1.76 -20.30
CA ASP A 280 1.51 1.42 -20.91
C ASP A 280 0.70 0.43 -20.05
N GLY A 281 -0.07 0.95 -19.11
CA GLY A 281 -0.92 0.18 -18.19
C GLY A 281 -0.21 -0.63 -17.10
N SER A 282 1.10 -0.51 -16.96
CA SER A 282 1.90 -1.19 -15.94
C SER A 282 3.00 -0.28 -15.39
N PRO A 283 3.52 -0.54 -14.18
CA PRO A 283 4.69 0.19 -13.71
C PRO A 283 5.89 -0.12 -14.62
N LEU A 284 6.55 0.92 -15.09
CA LEU A 284 7.75 0.79 -15.89
C LEU A 284 8.92 0.35 -15.01
N VAL A 285 9.38 -0.88 -15.17
CA VAL A 285 10.54 -1.39 -14.44
C VAL A 285 11.74 -1.40 -15.36
N ASN A 286 12.74 -0.60 -15.03
CA ASN A 286 14.02 -0.55 -15.71
C ASN A 286 15.10 -1.16 -14.83
N SER A 287 16.01 -1.92 -15.43
CA SER A 287 17.15 -2.47 -14.73
C SER A 287 18.42 -2.30 -15.55
N TRP A 288 19.47 -1.83 -14.91
CA TRP A 288 20.80 -1.68 -15.49
C TRP A 288 21.76 -2.57 -14.73
N LEU A 289 22.33 -3.55 -15.44
CA LEU A 289 23.32 -4.47 -14.89
C LEU A 289 24.71 -3.83 -14.90
N PRO A 290 25.60 -4.18 -13.93
CA PRO A 290 26.97 -3.72 -13.90
C PRO A 290 27.72 -4.11 -15.17
N ASP A 291 28.24 -3.13 -15.93
CA ASP A 291 29.05 -3.38 -17.14
C ASP A 291 30.54 -3.47 -16.81
N PHE A 292 31.08 -4.70 -16.88
CA PHE A 292 32.47 -5.01 -16.64
C PHE A 292 33.34 -5.00 -17.92
N SER A 293 32.79 -4.62 -19.07
CA SER A 293 33.54 -4.48 -20.33
C SER A 293 34.39 -3.21 -20.33
N THR A 294 34.01 -2.19 -19.58
CA THR A 294 34.69 -0.91 -19.46
C THR A 294 35.67 -0.86 -18.28
N ALA A 295 36.63 0.07 -18.29
CA ALA A 295 37.61 0.27 -17.21
C ALA A 295 36.90 0.68 -15.90
N GLY A 296 37.47 0.28 -14.76
CA GLY A 296 36.96 0.51 -13.41
C GLY A 296 36.81 -0.79 -12.64
N ALA A 297 37.25 -0.81 -11.39
CA ALA A 297 37.21 -1.98 -10.55
C ALA A 297 35.79 -2.23 -9.96
N VAL A 298 35.10 -1.14 -9.61
CA VAL A 298 33.75 -1.19 -9.03
C VAL A 298 32.73 -0.70 -10.06
N LYS A 299 31.66 -1.46 -10.23
CA LYS A 299 30.56 -1.17 -11.15
C LYS A 299 29.25 -1.07 -10.42
N THR A 300 28.38 -0.21 -10.89
CA THR A 300 27.05 0.03 -10.32
C THR A 300 26.01 -0.72 -11.14
N GLY A 301 25.09 -1.41 -10.46
CA GLY A 301 23.84 -1.88 -11.00
C GLY A 301 22.70 -1.10 -10.36
N GLU A 302 21.62 -0.91 -11.11
CA GLU A 302 20.45 -0.14 -10.68
C GLU A 302 19.17 -0.85 -11.08
N ALA A 303 18.14 -0.73 -10.25
CA ALA A 303 16.78 -1.06 -10.62
C ALA A 303 15.88 0.12 -10.25
N GLU A 304 15.06 0.53 -11.19
CA GLU A 304 14.12 1.63 -11.04
C GLU A 304 12.71 1.13 -11.37
N LEU A 305 11.81 1.33 -10.42
CA LEU A 305 10.38 1.33 -10.67
C LEU A 305 10.07 2.74 -11.20
N GLY A 306 9.87 2.89 -12.51
CA GLY A 306 9.79 4.18 -13.21
C GLY A 306 8.94 5.22 -12.48
N PRO A 307 8.78 6.43 -12.99
CA PRO A 307 8.00 7.44 -12.27
C PRO A 307 6.60 6.90 -11.94
N VAL A 308 6.31 6.78 -10.65
CA VAL A 308 5.05 6.22 -10.13
C VAL A 308 4.43 7.13 -9.10
N ALA A 309 3.12 7.04 -8.96
CA ALA A 309 2.35 7.64 -7.87
C ALA A 309 1.08 6.83 -7.65
N THR A 310 0.34 7.14 -6.58
CA THR A 310 -0.99 6.60 -6.37
C THR A 310 -2.03 7.70 -6.32
N VAL A 311 -3.22 7.41 -6.80
CA VAL A 311 -4.32 8.36 -6.92
C VAL A 311 -5.60 7.79 -6.34
N LEU A 312 -6.25 8.56 -5.48
CA LEU A 312 -7.58 8.29 -4.98
C LEU A 312 -8.58 9.23 -5.69
N LYS A 313 -9.18 8.80 -6.81
CA LYS A 313 -10.15 9.62 -7.55
C LYS A 313 -11.44 9.82 -6.78
N ALA A 314 -12.02 8.75 -6.26
CA ALA A 314 -13.24 8.82 -5.46
C ALA A 314 -12.89 8.76 -3.97
N THR A 315 -13.26 9.78 -3.20
CA THR A 315 -12.94 9.85 -1.76
C THR A 315 -13.48 8.64 -0.99
N LYS A 316 -14.68 8.16 -1.34
CA LYS A 316 -15.32 7.00 -0.69
C LYS A 316 -14.84 5.64 -1.22
N ALA A 317 -13.83 5.58 -2.08
CA ALA A 317 -13.24 4.33 -2.53
C ALA A 317 -12.18 3.77 -1.58
N ALA A 318 -11.74 4.58 -0.63
CA ALA A 318 -10.85 4.13 0.45
C ALA A 318 -11.32 4.69 1.79
N GLY A 319 -10.99 3.99 2.86
CA GLY A 319 -11.29 4.40 4.23
C GLY A 319 -10.23 3.95 5.19
N VAL A 320 -10.14 4.61 6.33
CA VAL A 320 -9.24 4.26 7.42
C VAL A 320 -9.99 4.14 8.73
N PHE A 321 -9.73 3.05 9.45
CA PHE A 321 -10.17 2.86 10.82
C PHE A 321 -8.98 3.09 11.74
N ARG A 322 -9.02 4.20 12.46
CA ARG A 322 -7.93 4.63 13.31
C ARG A 322 -8.07 4.17 14.75
N ASN A 323 -6.92 4.11 15.43
CA ASN A 323 -6.85 3.96 16.88
C ASN A 323 -7.53 2.69 17.42
N ILE A 324 -7.33 1.57 16.73
CA ILE A 324 -7.76 0.25 17.21
C ILE A 324 -6.76 -0.23 18.27
N ARG A 325 -7.21 -0.37 19.50
CA ARG A 325 -6.39 -0.87 20.60
C ARG A 325 -6.28 -2.39 20.52
N VAL A 326 -5.07 -2.88 20.31
CA VAL A 326 -4.79 -4.32 20.13
C VAL A 326 -4.13 -4.97 21.33
N ARG A 327 -3.45 -4.17 22.19
CA ARG A 327 -2.81 -4.59 23.44
C ARG A 327 -2.95 -3.54 24.54
#